data_4742b2c34492f058370eb60c63b31281
#
_entry.id   4742b2c34492f058370eb60c63b31281
#
_cell.length_a   1.000
_cell.length_b   1.000
_cell.length_c   1.000
_cell.angle_alpha   90.00
_cell.angle_beta   90.00
_cell.angle_gamma   90.00
#
_symmetry.space_group_name_H-M   'P 1'
#
loop_
_entity.id
_entity.type
_entity.pdbx_description
1 polymer ?
#
loop_
_entity_poly.entity_id
_entity_poly.type
_entity_poly.pdbx_seq_one_letter_code
_entity_poly.pdbx_strand_id
1 'polypeptide(L)'
;MISWFDFFWLLTYFLVLIGLAGYGFHRLMMVVLYVKHRKNVPQPKGQWEEWPMVTVQLPMFNEKYVVEGLLRKVTAIDYPKDKLEIQILDDSTDDTYELCQQQVEFYKQQGFDIKCLHRVDRTGYKAGALEAADMVAKGEFLLILDADFRPEPDILKVTMPYFTDEKVALVQTRWGHLNREKNMLTKLQSIFLDGHFALEQTVRNRSDRFFTFNGTAGVWRKCAIFDGGGWEHDTITEDMDLSYRVQMKGWNFVYLNDYVTPAELPEDMDGFKAQQHRWTKGCIQVCRKMLTTIWKAKIPLKAKLEATTHLTCNYSYLALVLLCVLIMPVCTGMVQPSEEWAWTELRMIVLTLTLFFFATLTVCGFYIAAEMIVKPRRWWRIFYLILPLLALGVGMAVNNAKAVLEGAFGKSCEFVRTPKFGESKEGQKSIEKRSQGYKAIKSILVPVLELCFGGFFLAIEITFLMCALNFNADSFGALWQFIFLLPFLGFFYTGLSSLCRIVEGMRSRSAKKA
;
A
#
# COMPACT_ATOMS: atom_id res chain seq x y z
N MET A 1 -32.08 8.91 -33.79
CA MET A 1 -30.62 8.76 -34.05
C MET A 1 -29.87 9.17 -32.81
N ILE A 2 -29.02 8.29 -32.29
CA ILE A 2 -28.09 8.67 -31.16
C ILE A 2 -27.18 9.76 -31.70
N SER A 3 -26.98 10.82 -30.90
CA SER A 3 -25.95 11.80 -31.22
C SER A 3 -24.56 11.11 -31.15
N TRP A 4 -23.61 11.55 -31.96
CA TRP A 4 -22.22 11.07 -31.88
C TRP A 4 -21.63 11.31 -30.50
N PHE A 5 -22.07 12.37 -29.81
CA PHE A 5 -21.67 12.68 -28.44
C PHE A 5 -22.11 11.59 -27.47
N ASP A 6 -23.41 11.21 -27.47
CA ASP A 6 -23.96 10.18 -26.60
C ASP A 6 -23.29 8.83 -26.84
N PHE A 7 -23.04 8.49 -28.11
CA PHE A 7 -22.37 7.25 -28.50
C PHE A 7 -20.95 7.17 -27.89
N PHE A 8 -20.12 8.20 -28.09
CA PHE A 8 -18.76 8.20 -27.56
C PHE A 8 -18.74 8.28 -26.05
N TRP A 9 -19.69 8.98 -25.44
CA TRP A 9 -19.83 9.05 -24.00
C TRP A 9 -20.12 7.68 -23.40
N LEU A 10 -21.13 6.98 -23.91
CA LEU A 10 -21.53 5.66 -23.45
C LEU A 10 -20.44 4.62 -23.72
N LEU A 11 -19.80 4.67 -24.88
CA LEU A 11 -18.67 3.80 -25.20
C LEU A 11 -17.56 3.95 -24.16
N THR A 12 -17.17 5.18 -23.83
CA THR A 12 -16.14 5.47 -22.83
C THR A 12 -16.57 4.96 -21.44
N TYR A 13 -17.82 5.19 -21.06
CA TYR A 13 -18.39 4.70 -19.81
C TYR A 13 -18.28 3.18 -19.69
N PHE A 14 -18.68 2.42 -20.70
CA PHE A 14 -18.59 0.95 -20.69
C PHE A 14 -17.15 0.45 -20.73
N LEU A 15 -16.27 1.08 -21.48
CA LEU A 15 -14.83 0.72 -21.48
C LEU A 15 -14.21 0.89 -20.08
N VAL A 16 -14.57 1.95 -19.37
CA VAL A 16 -14.13 2.17 -17.98
C VAL A 16 -14.68 1.10 -17.04
N LEU A 17 -15.97 0.79 -17.13
CA LEU A 17 -16.60 -0.27 -16.34
C LEU A 17 -15.98 -1.65 -16.60
N ILE A 18 -15.75 -2.00 -17.87
CA ILE A 18 -15.10 -3.26 -18.25
C ILE A 18 -13.67 -3.32 -17.68
N GLY A 19 -12.92 -2.21 -17.74
CA GLY A 19 -11.60 -2.11 -17.14
C GLY A 19 -11.63 -2.37 -15.62
N LEU A 20 -12.56 -1.73 -14.91
CA LEU A 20 -12.75 -1.95 -13.47
C LEU A 20 -13.19 -3.39 -13.15
N ALA A 21 -14.11 -3.96 -13.94
CA ALA A 21 -14.52 -5.36 -13.81
C ALA A 21 -13.34 -6.32 -14.07
N GLY A 22 -12.42 -5.98 -14.98
CA GLY A 22 -11.18 -6.73 -15.21
C GLY A 22 -10.28 -6.80 -13.97
N TYR A 23 -10.11 -5.69 -13.26
CA TYR A 23 -9.39 -5.71 -11.97
C TYR A 23 -10.17 -6.48 -10.89
N GLY A 24 -11.50 -6.40 -10.88
CA GLY A 24 -12.34 -7.24 -10.03
C GLY A 24 -12.14 -8.74 -10.33
N PHE A 25 -12.12 -9.12 -11.60
CA PHE A 25 -11.81 -10.50 -12.02
C PHE A 25 -10.44 -10.98 -11.53
N HIS A 26 -9.42 -10.12 -11.60
CA HIS A 26 -8.10 -10.45 -11.05
C HIS A 26 -8.16 -10.73 -9.54
N ARG A 27 -8.95 -9.96 -8.75
CA ARG A 27 -9.17 -10.23 -7.32
C ARG A 27 -9.78 -11.60 -7.08
N LEU A 28 -10.79 -11.96 -7.86
CA LEU A 28 -11.41 -13.30 -7.82
C LEU A 28 -10.39 -14.39 -8.18
N MET A 29 -9.61 -14.17 -9.24
CA MET A 29 -8.54 -15.09 -9.65
C MET A 29 -7.52 -15.31 -8.52
N MET A 30 -7.14 -14.27 -7.77
CA MET A 30 -6.25 -14.40 -6.61
C MET A 30 -6.85 -15.29 -5.53
N VAL A 31 -8.14 -15.17 -5.23
CA VAL A 31 -8.82 -16.06 -4.27
C VAL A 31 -8.79 -17.52 -4.74
N VAL A 32 -9.11 -17.75 -6.02
CA VAL A 32 -9.08 -19.11 -6.61
C VAL A 32 -7.68 -19.70 -6.57
N LEU A 33 -6.67 -18.92 -6.95
CA LEU A 33 -5.27 -19.36 -6.91
C LEU A 33 -4.79 -19.61 -5.48
N TYR A 34 -5.24 -18.82 -4.49
CA TYR A 34 -4.95 -19.08 -3.09
C TYR A 34 -5.48 -20.46 -2.67
N VAL A 35 -6.75 -20.75 -2.94
CA VAL A 35 -7.35 -22.05 -2.59
C VAL A 35 -6.56 -23.20 -3.25
N LYS A 36 -6.17 -23.03 -4.53
CA LYS A 36 -5.42 -24.05 -5.28
C LYS A 36 -4.01 -24.25 -4.73
N HIS A 37 -3.29 -23.18 -4.39
CA HIS A 37 -1.86 -23.23 -4.06
C HIS A 37 -1.53 -23.04 -2.57
N ARG A 38 -2.52 -22.90 -1.68
CA ARG A 38 -2.30 -22.64 -0.24
C ARG A 38 -1.45 -23.69 0.47
N LYS A 39 -1.41 -24.92 -0.06
CA LYS A 39 -0.62 -26.02 0.49
C LYS A 39 0.85 -26.03 0.00
N ASN A 40 1.18 -25.25 -1.02
CA ASN A 40 2.54 -25.14 -1.55
C ASN A 40 3.39 -24.22 -0.65
N VAL A 41 3.51 -24.57 0.63
CA VAL A 41 4.30 -23.79 1.59
C VAL A 41 5.78 -24.01 1.29
N PRO A 42 6.57 -22.92 1.09
CA PRO A 42 8.01 -23.05 0.89
C PRO A 42 8.65 -23.78 2.08
N GLN A 43 9.61 -24.65 1.80
CA GLN A 43 10.37 -25.35 2.82
C GLN A 43 11.86 -25.08 2.60
N PRO A 44 12.66 -24.90 3.66
CA PRO A 44 14.10 -24.79 3.53
C PRO A 44 14.68 -26.11 2.98
N LYS A 45 15.71 -26.01 2.15
CA LYS A 45 16.39 -27.20 1.57
C LYS A 45 17.36 -27.86 2.53
N GLY A 46 17.83 -27.12 3.54
CA GLY A 46 18.80 -27.60 4.52
C GLY A 46 18.81 -26.74 5.77
N GLN A 47 19.83 -26.98 6.60
CA GLN A 47 20.13 -26.18 7.78
C GLN A 47 21.61 -25.78 7.72
N TRP A 48 21.94 -24.67 8.36
CA TRP A 48 23.32 -24.21 8.47
C TRP A 48 24.05 -24.99 9.56
N GLU A 49 25.20 -25.55 9.24
CA GLU A 49 26.12 -26.12 10.24
C GLU A 49 26.74 -25.02 11.10
N GLU A 50 27.13 -23.93 10.47
CA GLU A 50 27.58 -22.70 11.10
C GLU A 50 26.76 -21.52 10.56
N TRP A 51 26.23 -20.69 11.47
CA TRP A 51 25.43 -19.55 11.08
C TRP A 51 26.25 -18.54 10.26
N PRO A 52 25.78 -18.10 9.08
CA PRO A 52 26.49 -17.11 8.29
C PRO A 52 26.40 -15.72 8.91
N MET A 53 27.28 -14.83 8.47
CA MET A 53 27.26 -13.42 8.90
C MET A 53 26.05 -12.69 8.34
N VAL A 54 25.29 -12.02 9.21
CA VAL A 54 24.12 -11.19 8.87
C VAL A 54 24.36 -9.75 9.29
N THR A 55 24.02 -8.79 8.42
CA THR A 55 23.95 -7.37 8.75
C THR A 55 22.48 -6.94 8.86
N VAL A 56 22.11 -6.35 10.00
CA VAL A 56 20.79 -5.73 10.19
C VAL A 56 20.91 -4.25 9.81
N GLN A 57 20.15 -3.82 8.83
CA GLN A 57 20.15 -2.44 8.34
C GLN A 57 18.89 -1.72 8.79
N LEU A 58 19.06 -0.57 9.45
CA LEU A 58 18.02 0.23 10.10
C LEU A 58 17.98 1.63 9.48
N PRO A 59 17.29 1.85 8.34
CA PRO A 59 17.17 3.18 7.75
C PRO A 59 16.37 4.11 8.65
N MET A 60 16.94 5.29 8.96
CA MET A 60 16.35 6.28 9.85
C MET A 60 16.37 7.69 9.26
N PHE A 61 15.31 8.44 9.54
CA PHE A 61 15.24 9.86 9.23
C PHE A 61 14.29 10.59 10.19
N ASN A 62 14.83 11.39 11.11
CA ASN A 62 14.06 12.18 12.10
C ASN A 62 13.10 11.32 12.94
N GLU A 63 13.58 10.20 13.50
CA GLU A 63 12.78 9.16 14.16
C GLU A 63 13.10 8.96 15.64
N LYS A 64 13.52 9.99 16.35
CA LYS A 64 13.99 9.95 17.72
C LYS A 64 13.12 9.18 18.73
N TYR A 65 11.81 9.09 18.51
CA TYR A 65 10.88 8.42 19.44
C TYR A 65 10.79 6.90 19.27
N VAL A 66 11.35 6.36 18.20
CA VAL A 66 11.29 4.92 17.90
C VAL A 66 12.66 4.23 17.96
N VAL A 67 13.77 5.00 17.94
CA VAL A 67 15.15 4.49 17.94
C VAL A 67 15.40 3.49 19.07
N GLU A 68 15.16 3.88 20.33
CA GLU A 68 15.41 3.01 21.50
C GLU A 68 14.57 1.73 21.46
N GLY A 69 13.28 1.87 21.11
CA GLY A 69 12.37 0.74 21.01
C GLY A 69 12.78 -0.26 19.93
N LEU A 70 13.25 0.23 18.77
CA LEU A 70 13.75 -0.59 17.68
C LEU A 70 15.04 -1.31 18.10
N LEU A 71 16.05 -0.58 18.59
CA LEU A 71 17.34 -1.16 18.96
C LEU A 71 17.20 -2.22 20.05
N ARG A 72 16.34 -1.98 21.05
CA ARG A 72 16.01 -3.01 22.06
C ARG A 72 15.46 -4.29 21.45
N LYS A 73 14.65 -4.20 20.38
CA LYS A 73 14.12 -5.37 19.67
C LYS A 73 15.16 -6.04 18.78
N VAL A 74 15.98 -5.26 18.09
CA VAL A 74 17.04 -5.77 17.21
C VAL A 74 18.14 -6.45 18.02
N THR A 75 18.55 -5.88 19.15
CA THR A 75 19.56 -6.50 20.02
C THR A 75 19.05 -7.72 20.81
N ALA A 76 17.71 -7.92 20.84
CA ALA A 76 17.09 -9.12 21.39
C ALA A 76 16.94 -10.26 20.36
N ILE A 77 17.39 -10.07 19.11
CA ILE A 77 17.38 -11.13 18.09
C ILE A 77 18.30 -12.28 18.55
N ASP A 78 17.75 -13.47 18.57
CA ASP A 78 18.43 -14.70 18.96
C ASP A 78 19.31 -15.21 17.82
N TYR A 79 20.52 -14.66 17.72
CA TYR A 79 21.55 -14.96 16.76
C TYR A 79 22.93 -14.80 17.39
N PRO A 80 23.98 -15.57 17.00
CA PRO A 80 25.33 -15.39 17.55
C PRO A 80 25.83 -13.96 17.35
N LYS A 81 26.28 -13.32 18.42
CA LYS A 81 26.69 -11.89 18.37
C LYS A 81 27.88 -11.65 17.45
N ASP A 82 28.79 -12.61 17.34
CA ASP A 82 29.95 -12.58 16.43
C ASP A 82 29.56 -12.76 14.94
N LYS A 83 28.32 -13.17 14.68
CA LYS A 83 27.73 -13.32 13.34
C LYS A 83 26.65 -12.27 13.03
N LEU A 84 26.51 -11.26 13.88
CA LEU A 84 25.48 -10.22 13.77
C LEU A 84 26.10 -8.81 13.78
N GLU A 85 26.05 -8.12 12.65
CA GLU A 85 26.36 -6.69 12.54
C GLU A 85 25.07 -5.87 12.53
N ILE A 86 25.05 -4.72 13.20
CA ILE A 86 23.94 -3.77 13.19
C ILE A 86 24.41 -2.44 12.60
N GLN A 87 23.73 -1.98 11.54
CA GLN A 87 23.98 -0.70 10.89
C GLN A 87 22.76 0.21 11.05
N ILE A 88 22.91 1.32 11.76
CA ILE A 88 21.95 2.41 11.75
C ILE A 88 22.29 3.32 10.58
N LEU A 89 21.38 3.45 9.60
CA LEU A 89 21.56 4.25 8.40
C LEU A 89 20.84 5.59 8.61
N ASP A 90 21.56 6.57 9.13
CA ASP A 90 20.97 7.82 9.58
C ASP A 90 21.13 8.95 8.57
N ASP A 91 20.01 9.51 8.15
CA ASP A 91 19.91 10.70 7.28
C ASP A 91 19.28 11.88 8.03
N SER A 92 19.22 11.83 9.38
CA SER A 92 18.45 12.77 10.19
C SER A 92 19.07 14.17 10.23
N THR A 93 18.19 15.16 10.41
CA THR A 93 18.52 16.58 10.56
C THR A 93 18.05 17.15 11.90
N ASP A 94 17.60 16.29 12.80
CA ASP A 94 17.19 16.59 14.18
C ASP A 94 18.05 15.80 15.17
N ASP A 95 17.72 15.85 16.46
CA ASP A 95 18.43 15.18 17.56
C ASP A 95 18.44 13.63 17.45
N THR A 96 17.94 13.05 16.35
CA THR A 96 17.93 11.58 16.15
C THR A 96 19.35 11.05 16.02
N TYR A 97 20.25 11.80 15.36
CA TYR A 97 21.64 11.39 15.18
C TYR A 97 22.38 11.24 16.52
N GLU A 98 22.27 12.25 17.38
CA GLU A 98 22.91 12.25 18.71
C GLU A 98 22.39 11.08 19.56
N LEU A 99 21.07 10.81 19.49
CA LEU A 99 20.47 9.67 20.16
C LEU A 99 21.00 8.34 19.61
N CYS A 100 21.14 8.22 18.28
CA CYS A 100 21.71 7.03 17.66
C CYS A 100 23.15 6.80 18.13
N GLN A 101 23.98 7.84 18.23
CA GLN A 101 25.36 7.72 18.73
C GLN A 101 25.41 7.23 20.18
N GLN A 102 24.55 7.77 21.04
CA GLN A 102 24.45 7.34 22.44
C GLN A 102 24.06 5.85 22.54
N GLN A 103 23.10 5.43 21.74
CA GLN A 103 22.66 4.02 21.70
C GLN A 103 23.74 3.10 21.13
N VAL A 104 24.47 3.53 20.10
CA VAL A 104 25.62 2.78 19.56
C VAL A 104 26.66 2.53 20.64
N GLU A 105 27.04 3.56 21.38
CA GLU A 105 28.04 3.42 22.46
C GLU A 105 27.53 2.48 23.56
N PHE A 106 26.28 2.62 23.98
CA PHE A 106 25.65 1.76 24.97
C PHE A 106 25.67 0.27 24.59
N TYR A 107 25.31 -0.06 23.33
CA TYR A 107 25.26 -1.46 22.87
C TYR A 107 26.65 -2.02 22.53
N LYS A 108 27.62 -1.19 22.09
CA LYS A 108 29.00 -1.62 21.94
C LYS A 108 29.61 -2.10 23.27
N GLN A 109 29.32 -1.41 24.37
CA GLN A 109 29.76 -1.83 25.71
C GLN A 109 29.16 -3.18 26.14
N GLN A 110 28.02 -3.56 25.55
CA GLN A 110 27.38 -4.89 25.72
C GLN A 110 27.90 -5.96 24.73
N GLY A 111 28.92 -5.63 23.95
CA GLY A 111 29.57 -6.56 23.02
C GLY A 111 28.82 -6.76 21.67
N PHE A 112 27.98 -5.81 21.25
CA PHE A 112 27.38 -5.83 19.90
C PHE A 112 28.29 -5.14 18.87
N ASP A 113 28.38 -5.72 17.67
CA ASP A 113 28.97 -5.07 16.51
C ASP A 113 27.94 -4.12 15.89
N ILE A 114 27.90 -2.88 16.37
CA ILE A 114 26.92 -1.86 15.98
C ILE A 114 27.61 -0.58 15.56
N LYS A 115 27.14 0.05 14.49
CA LYS A 115 27.62 1.34 13.99
C LYS A 115 26.49 2.20 13.46
N CYS A 116 26.69 3.53 13.52
CA CYS A 116 25.83 4.51 12.88
C CYS A 116 26.54 5.07 11.64
N LEU A 117 25.93 4.93 10.48
CA LEU A 117 26.38 5.48 9.21
C LEU A 117 25.53 6.73 8.94
N HIS A 118 26.08 7.90 9.27
CA HIS A 118 25.40 9.18 9.06
C HIS A 118 25.77 9.77 7.70
N ARG A 119 24.74 10.23 6.95
CA ARG A 119 24.93 10.94 5.69
C ARG A 119 24.36 12.36 5.79
N VAL A 120 25.16 13.33 5.40
CA VAL A 120 24.73 14.74 5.24
C VAL A 120 23.98 14.91 3.93
N ASP A 121 24.48 14.29 2.85
CA ASP A 121 23.81 14.26 1.56
C ASP A 121 22.80 13.10 1.52
N ARG A 122 21.52 13.45 1.36
CA ARG A 122 20.40 12.52 1.30
C ARG A 122 20.06 12.10 -0.14
N THR A 123 20.98 12.21 -1.09
CA THR A 123 20.75 11.76 -2.47
C THR A 123 20.29 10.32 -2.48
N GLY A 124 19.18 10.05 -3.18
CA GLY A 124 18.56 8.72 -3.24
C GLY A 124 17.77 8.33 -2.00
N TYR A 125 17.67 9.17 -0.96
CA TYR A 125 16.91 8.89 0.27
C TYR A 125 17.26 7.52 0.86
N LYS A 126 16.24 6.66 1.12
CA LYS A 126 16.43 5.31 1.67
C LYS A 126 17.24 4.41 0.72
N ALA A 127 16.98 4.44 -0.59
CA ALA A 127 17.72 3.66 -1.58
C ALA A 127 19.23 4.00 -1.53
N GLY A 128 19.58 5.30 -1.55
CA GLY A 128 20.98 5.72 -1.44
C GLY A 128 21.62 5.40 -0.08
N ALA A 129 20.82 5.35 1.01
CA ALA A 129 21.33 4.93 2.32
C ALA A 129 21.65 3.43 2.34
N LEU A 130 20.78 2.60 1.76
CA LEU A 130 20.99 1.16 1.63
C LEU A 130 22.16 0.86 0.70
N GLU A 131 22.25 1.52 -0.45
CA GLU A 131 23.37 1.36 -1.40
C GLU A 131 24.72 1.64 -0.73
N ALA A 132 24.85 2.77 -0.03
CA ALA A 132 26.08 3.11 0.68
C ALA A 132 26.40 2.11 1.80
N ALA A 133 25.39 1.60 2.49
CA ALA A 133 25.55 0.65 3.57
C ALA A 133 25.96 -0.75 3.09
N ASP A 134 25.44 -1.18 1.94
CA ASP A 134 25.75 -2.49 1.34
C ASP A 134 27.24 -2.61 1.01
N MET A 135 27.89 -1.51 0.62
CA MET A 135 29.33 -1.48 0.31
C MET A 135 30.23 -1.78 1.52
N VAL A 136 29.75 -1.46 2.74
CA VAL A 136 30.50 -1.62 3.99
C VAL A 136 29.91 -2.66 4.93
N ALA A 137 28.83 -3.33 4.53
CA ALA A 137 28.21 -4.41 5.28
C ALA A 137 29.10 -5.65 5.29
N LYS A 138 29.34 -6.22 6.49
CA LYS A 138 30.12 -7.45 6.67
C LYS A 138 29.35 -8.70 6.29
N GLY A 139 28.00 -8.66 6.46
CA GLY A 139 27.12 -9.80 6.23
C GLY A 139 26.97 -10.16 4.77
N GLU A 140 26.88 -11.47 4.49
CA GLU A 140 26.42 -12.01 3.21
C GLU A 140 24.91 -11.83 3.04
N PHE A 141 24.20 -11.67 4.16
CA PHE A 141 22.76 -11.51 4.23
C PHE A 141 22.42 -10.20 4.96
N LEU A 142 21.42 -9.50 4.43
CA LEU A 142 21.02 -8.17 4.89
C LEU A 142 19.56 -8.20 5.35
N LEU A 143 19.32 -8.09 6.67
CA LEU A 143 17.97 -7.91 7.21
C LEU A 143 17.64 -6.42 7.25
N ILE A 144 16.66 -5.99 6.48
CA ILE A 144 16.22 -4.58 6.43
C ILE A 144 14.98 -4.41 7.30
N LEU A 145 15.04 -3.46 8.26
CA LEU A 145 13.94 -3.14 9.17
C LEU A 145 13.73 -1.64 9.27
N ASP A 146 12.54 -1.17 8.89
CA ASP A 146 12.12 0.21 9.15
C ASP A 146 11.92 0.44 10.67
N ALA A 147 12.05 1.68 11.09
CA ALA A 147 12.13 2.06 12.50
C ALA A 147 10.89 1.70 13.36
N ASP A 148 9.73 1.50 12.76
CA ASP A 148 8.47 1.10 13.43
C ASP A 148 8.23 -0.39 13.47
N PHE A 149 9.10 -1.21 12.85
CA PHE A 149 8.95 -2.66 12.87
C PHE A 149 9.43 -3.27 14.17
N ARG A 150 8.74 -4.33 14.58
CA ARG A 150 9.04 -5.05 15.82
C ARG A 150 9.26 -6.53 15.47
N PRO A 151 10.51 -6.92 15.12
CA PRO A 151 10.80 -8.32 14.85
C PRO A 151 10.68 -9.17 16.11
N GLU A 152 10.25 -10.42 15.96
CA GLU A 152 10.38 -11.40 17.03
C GLU A 152 11.84 -11.89 17.11
N PRO A 153 12.29 -12.33 18.30
CA PRO A 153 13.69 -12.71 18.51
C PRO A 153 14.21 -13.79 17.55
N ASP A 154 13.38 -14.69 17.11
CA ASP A 154 13.74 -15.83 16.25
C ASP A 154 13.73 -15.53 14.73
N ILE A 155 13.52 -14.28 14.33
CA ILE A 155 13.37 -13.89 12.91
C ILE A 155 14.49 -14.45 12.02
N LEU A 156 15.73 -14.37 12.44
CA LEU A 156 16.87 -14.90 11.69
C LEU A 156 16.90 -16.42 11.70
N LYS A 157 16.58 -17.07 12.83
CA LYS A 157 16.51 -18.54 12.90
C LYS A 157 15.44 -19.12 11.97
N VAL A 158 14.34 -18.39 11.75
CA VAL A 158 13.26 -18.80 10.85
C VAL A 158 13.58 -18.50 9.39
N THR A 159 14.25 -17.39 9.09
CA THR A 159 14.50 -16.95 7.70
C THR A 159 15.76 -17.54 7.09
N MET A 160 16.84 -17.66 7.85
CA MET A 160 18.14 -18.08 7.35
C MET A 160 18.19 -19.48 6.75
N PRO A 161 17.45 -20.51 7.24
CA PRO A 161 17.48 -21.85 6.63
C PRO A 161 17.08 -21.88 5.16
N TYR A 162 16.25 -20.95 4.68
CA TYR A 162 15.87 -20.89 3.26
C TYR A 162 17.02 -20.51 2.33
N PHE A 163 18.03 -19.82 2.84
CA PHE A 163 19.22 -19.43 2.08
C PHE A 163 20.24 -20.54 1.88
N THR A 164 20.01 -21.73 2.43
CA THR A 164 20.75 -22.94 2.04
C THR A 164 20.50 -23.32 0.57
N ASP A 165 19.42 -22.80 -0.02
CA ASP A 165 19.25 -22.75 -1.47
C ASP A 165 19.97 -21.51 -2.01
N GLU A 166 21.06 -21.72 -2.77
CA GLU A 166 21.87 -20.65 -3.37
C GLU A 166 21.09 -19.75 -4.32
N LYS A 167 19.95 -20.21 -4.85
CA LYS A 167 19.08 -19.44 -5.74
C LYS A 167 18.10 -18.53 -5.01
N VAL A 168 18.01 -18.60 -3.69
CA VAL A 168 17.14 -17.73 -2.90
C VAL A 168 17.82 -16.39 -2.67
N ALA A 169 17.23 -15.34 -3.21
CA ALA A 169 17.70 -13.96 -3.06
C ALA A 169 17.05 -13.23 -1.89
N LEU A 170 15.77 -13.52 -1.61
CA LEU A 170 14.96 -12.80 -0.60
C LEU A 170 14.09 -13.79 0.17
N VAL A 171 14.06 -13.60 1.49
CA VAL A 171 13.05 -14.19 2.37
C VAL A 171 12.29 -13.04 3.05
N GLN A 172 11.01 -12.88 2.70
CA GLN A 172 10.13 -11.82 3.20
C GLN A 172 9.15 -12.38 4.23
N THR A 173 9.06 -11.74 5.41
CA THR A 173 8.03 -12.04 6.41
C THR A 173 6.77 -11.21 6.16
N ARG A 174 5.61 -11.68 6.65
CA ARG A 174 4.34 -10.96 6.53
C ARG A 174 4.28 -9.75 7.47
N TRP A 175 3.84 -8.63 6.97
CA TRP A 175 3.57 -7.47 7.84
C TRP A 175 2.35 -7.73 8.71
N GLY A 176 2.47 -7.35 9.99
CA GLY A 176 1.38 -7.24 10.94
C GLY A 176 1.11 -5.79 11.33
N HIS A 177 0.11 -5.58 12.18
CA HIS A 177 -0.37 -4.24 12.53
C HIS A 177 -0.47 -4.10 14.05
N LEU A 178 0.41 -3.28 14.67
CA LEU A 178 0.45 -3.06 16.12
C LEU A 178 -0.80 -2.34 16.64
N ASN A 179 -1.23 -1.31 15.92
CA ASN A 179 -2.33 -0.43 16.32
C ASN A 179 -3.64 -0.68 15.53
N ARG A 180 -3.85 -1.92 15.05
CA ARG A 180 -5.04 -2.30 14.26
C ARG A 180 -6.37 -1.87 14.88
N GLU A 181 -6.54 -2.06 16.18
CA GLU A 181 -7.80 -1.81 16.89
C GLU A 181 -7.93 -0.38 17.43
N LYS A 182 -6.99 0.53 17.12
CA LYS A 182 -6.94 1.87 17.70
C LYS A 182 -8.12 2.75 17.30
N ASN A 183 -8.47 2.76 16.02
CA ASN A 183 -9.63 3.49 15.49
C ASN A 183 -10.20 2.82 14.23
N MET A 184 -11.29 3.36 13.68
CA MET A 184 -11.91 2.81 12.48
C MET A 184 -10.97 2.85 11.29
N LEU A 185 -10.22 3.93 11.09
CA LEU A 185 -9.29 4.09 9.97
C LEU A 185 -8.18 3.03 10.01
N THR A 186 -7.58 2.77 11.18
CA THR A 186 -6.54 1.74 11.30
C THR A 186 -7.09 0.32 11.09
N LYS A 187 -8.35 0.06 11.50
CA LYS A 187 -9.03 -1.22 11.19
C LYS A 187 -9.20 -1.41 9.70
N LEU A 188 -9.68 -0.41 8.98
CA LEU A 188 -9.90 -0.49 7.53
C LEU A 188 -8.58 -0.61 6.77
N GLN A 189 -7.56 0.17 7.15
CA GLN A 189 -6.22 0.04 6.56
C GLN A 189 -5.65 -1.36 6.75
N SER A 190 -5.81 -1.95 7.94
CA SER A 190 -5.31 -3.30 8.19
C SER A 190 -5.96 -4.34 7.29
N ILE A 191 -7.25 -4.21 6.97
CA ILE A 191 -7.93 -5.12 6.04
C ILE A 191 -7.39 -4.95 4.61
N PHE A 192 -7.16 -3.72 4.14
CA PHE A 192 -6.52 -3.49 2.84
C PHE A 192 -5.16 -4.16 2.75
N LEU A 193 -4.33 -4.00 3.79
CA LEU A 193 -2.98 -4.56 3.84
C LEU A 193 -2.99 -6.08 4.02
N ASP A 194 -3.92 -6.63 4.80
CA ASP A 194 -4.09 -8.08 4.93
C ASP A 194 -4.46 -8.72 3.58
N GLY A 195 -5.27 -8.05 2.76
CA GLY A 195 -5.51 -8.46 1.38
C GLY A 195 -4.23 -8.61 0.57
N HIS A 196 -3.37 -7.60 0.64
CA HIS A 196 -2.08 -7.61 -0.04
C HIS A 196 -1.11 -8.65 0.56
N PHE A 197 -0.86 -8.58 1.85
CA PHE A 197 0.16 -9.43 2.49
C PHE A 197 -0.27 -10.88 2.66
N ALA A 198 -1.46 -11.14 3.23
CA ALA A 198 -1.86 -12.51 3.54
C ALA A 198 -2.36 -13.29 2.31
N LEU A 199 -2.97 -12.61 1.33
CA LEU A 199 -3.52 -13.28 0.16
C LEU A 199 -2.63 -13.09 -1.09
N GLU A 200 -2.42 -11.87 -1.58
CA GLU A 200 -1.72 -11.64 -2.85
C GLU A 200 -0.27 -12.09 -2.83
N GLN A 201 0.54 -11.66 -1.84
CA GLN A 201 1.96 -12.06 -1.75
C GLN A 201 2.09 -13.58 -1.61
N THR A 202 1.21 -14.20 -0.81
CA THR A 202 1.16 -15.66 -0.66
C THR A 202 0.87 -16.36 -1.99
N VAL A 203 -0.13 -15.87 -2.74
CA VAL A 203 -0.49 -16.44 -4.05
C VAL A 203 0.65 -16.30 -5.04
N ARG A 204 1.23 -15.10 -5.15
CA ARG A 204 2.34 -14.84 -6.08
C ARG A 204 3.50 -15.78 -5.80
N ASN A 205 3.92 -15.89 -4.55
CA ASN A 205 5.01 -16.80 -4.17
C ASN A 205 4.67 -18.26 -4.45
N ARG A 206 3.53 -18.75 -3.92
CA ARG A 206 3.18 -20.20 -3.98
C ARG A 206 2.76 -20.70 -5.36
N SER A 207 2.54 -19.81 -6.32
CA SER A 207 2.15 -20.13 -7.71
C SER A 207 3.20 -19.74 -8.75
N ASP A 208 4.44 -19.50 -8.33
CA ASP A 208 5.59 -19.08 -9.14
C ASP A 208 5.28 -17.84 -10.00
N ARG A 209 4.72 -16.82 -9.38
CA ARG A 209 4.58 -15.48 -9.91
C ARG A 209 5.53 -14.55 -9.17
N PHE A 210 5.91 -13.46 -9.82
CA PHE A 210 6.77 -12.49 -9.16
C PHE A 210 6.00 -11.75 -8.06
N PHE A 211 6.61 -11.67 -6.87
CA PHE A 211 6.14 -10.81 -5.80
C PHE A 211 7.23 -9.80 -5.43
N THR A 212 6.89 -8.75 -4.73
CA THR A 212 7.82 -7.67 -4.43
C THR A 212 8.19 -7.64 -2.96
N PHE A 213 9.43 -7.32 -2.67
CA PHE A 213 9.87 -6.85 -1.37
C PHE A 213 9.11 -5.56 -1.03
N ASN A 214 8.67 -5.41 0.19
CA ASN A 214 7.88 -4.26 0.62
C ASN A 214 8.72 -3.25 1.42
N GLY A 215 10.00 -3.18 1.11
CA GLY A 215 10.95 -2.22 1.68
C GLY A 215 11.51 -2.59 3.06
N THR A 216 10.92 -3.56 3.76
CA THR A 216 11.28 -3.88 5.15
C THR A 216 10.83 -5.28 5.55
N ALA A 217 11.27 -5.78 6.71
CA ALA A 217 10.93 -7.09 7.27
C ALA A 217 11.27 -8.26 6.34
N GLY A 218 12.41 -8.17 5.67
CA GLY A 218 12.94 -9.23 4.82
C GLY A 218 14.44 -9.29 4.84
N VAL A 219 14.96 -10.49 4.60
CA VAL A 219 16.39 -10.78 4.50
C VAL A 219 16.76 -10.93 3.04
N TRP A 220 17.75 -10.19 2.59
CA TRP A 220 18.30 -10.27 1.25
C TRP A 220 19.64 -11.01 1.23
N ARG A 221 19.92 -11.79 0.19
CA ARG A 221 21.26 -12.21 -0.16
C ARG A 221 21.98 -11.04 -0.84
N LYS A 222 23.07 -10.55 -0.26
CA LYS A 222 23.77 -9.35 -0.73
C LYS A 222 24.19 -9.45 -2.20
N CYS A 223 24.76 -10.58 -2.65
CA CYS A 223 25.17 -10.76 -4.04
C CYS A 223 23.99 -10.69 -5.03
N ALA A 224 22.77 -11.05 -4.63
CA ALA A 224 21.59 -10.94 -5.49
C ALA A 224 21.16 -9.47 -5.72
N ILE A 225 21.35 -8.61 -4.71
CA ILE A 225 21.14 -7.16 -4.86
C ILE A 225 22.10 -6.62 -5.93
N PHE A 226 23.39 -6.93 -5.83
CA PHE A 226 24.39 -6.48 -6.81
C PHE A 226 24.16 -7.06 -8.20
N ASP A 227 23.81 -8.34 -8.30
CA ASP A 227 23.45 -8.95 -9.59
C ASP A 227 22.23 -8.29 -10.20
N GLY A 228 21.25 -7.87 -9.39
CA GLY A 228 20.10 -7.07 -9.82
C GLY A 228 20.45 -5.64 -10.26
N GLY A 229 21.69 -5.17 -10.08
CA GLY A 229 22.14 -3.81 -10.40
C GLY A 229 22.10 -2.83 -9.22
N GLY A 230 21.92 -3.34 -7.98
CA GLY A 230 21.91 -2.51 -6.77
C GLY A 230 20.60 -1.74 -6.55
N TRP A 231 20.59 -0.90 -5.52
CA TRP A 231 19.48 -0.01 -5.22
C TRP A 231 19.50 1.19 -6.18
N GLU A 232 18.45 1.36 -6.96
CA GLU A 232 18.27 2.52 -7.83
C GLU A 232 17.25 3.48 -7.20
N HIS A 233 17.45 4.79 -7.38
CA HIS A 233 16.63 5.84 -6.77
C HIS A 233 15.86 6.70 -7.79
N ASP A 234 15.73 6.20 -9.01
CA ASP A 234 14.96 6.82 -10.10
C ASP A 234 13.44 6.59 -9.96
N THR A 235 13.03 5.70 -9.04
CA THR A 235 11.65 5.47 -8.64
C THR A 235 11.50 5.62 -7.11
N ILE A 236 10.28 6.00 -6.64
CA ILE A 236 10.02 6.16 -5.20
C ILE A 236 9.90 4.81 -4.47
N THR A 237 9.66 3.73 -5.20
CA THR A 237 9.56 2.35 -4.69
C THR A 237 10.73 1.53 -5.21
N GLU A 238 11.91 1.82 -4.67
CA GLU A 238 13.18 1.16 -4.97
C GLU A 238 13.12 -0.35 -4.72
N ASP A 239 12.34 -0.74 -3.73
CA ASP A 239 12.10 -2.12 -3.32
C ASP A 239 11.35 -2.93 -4.40
N MET A 240 10.29 -2.35 -4.96
CA MET A 240 9.54 -2.95 -6.06
C MET A 240 10.40 -3.06 -7.33
N ASP A 241 11.13 -2.01 -7.67
CA ASP A 241 12.02 -1.97 -8.83
C ASP A 241 13.10 -3.06 -8.75
N LEU A 242 13.86 -3.09 -7.66
CA LEU A 242 14.88 -4.11 -7.42
C LEU A 242 14.29 -5.53 -7.44
N SER A 243 13.10 -5.71 -6.85
CA SER A 243 12.43 -7.02 -6.82
C SER A 243 12.18 -7.59 -8.22
N TYR A 244 11.71 -6.76 -9.14
CA TYR A 244 11.51 -7.19 -10.53
C TYR A 244 12.83 -7.48 -11.23
N ARG A 245 13.84 -6.61 -11.07
CA ARG A 245 15.16 -6.79 -11.70
C ARG A 245 15.83 -8.10 -11.27
N VAL A 246 15.82 -8.40 -9.98
CA VAL A 246 16.43 -9.61 -9.41
C VAL A 246 15.70 -10.87 -9.89
N GLN A 247 14.36 -10.91 -9.82
CA GLN A 247 13.60 -12.08 -10.25
C GLN A 247 13.70 -12.34 -11.76
N MET A 248 13.82 -11.30 -12.59
CA MET A 248 14.08 -11.47 -14.03
C MET A 248 15.46 -12.08 -14.35
N LYS A 249 16.42 -11.99 -13.43
CA LYS A 249 17.71 -12.68 -13.49
C LYS A 249 17.63 -14.16 -13.10
N GLY A 250 16.45 -14.63 -12.66
CA GLY A 250 16.22 -16.03 -12.28
C GLY A 250 16.41 -16.33 -10.79
N TRP A 251 16.56 -15.32 -9.96
CA TRP A 251 16.55 -15.47 -8.51
C TRP A 251 15.17 -15.79 -7.96
N ASN A 252 15.12 -16.62 -6.92
CA ASN A 252 13.90 -17.01 -6.22
C ASN A 252 13.67 -16.14 -4.99
N PHE A 253 12.40 -15.83 -4.74
CA PHE A 253 11.95 -15.16 -3.52
C PHE A 253 11.07 -16.10 -2.70
N VAL A 254 11.19 -16.05 -1.38
CA VAL A 254 10.40 -16.83 -0.43
C VAL A 254 9.55 -15.90 0.42
N TYR A 255 8.26 -16.20 0.53
CA TYR A 255 7.32 -15.46 1.35
C TYR A 255 6.79 -16.30 2.51
N LEU A 256 7.03 -15.83 3.74
CA LEU A 256 6.61 -16.50 4.98
C LEU A 256 5.32 -15.87 5.50
N ASN A 257 4.17 -16.36 5.03
CA ASN A 257 2.86 -15.83 5.41
C ASN A 257 2.54 -16.02 6.89
N ASP A 258 3.03 -17.11 7.49
CA ASP A 258 2.70 -17.49 8.86
C ASP A 258 3.62 -16.82 9.89
N TYR A 259 4.74 -16.23 9.46
CA TYR A 259 5.64 -15.46 10.31
C TYR A 259 5.36 -13.97 10.15
N VAL A 260 4.96 -13.31 11.24
CA VAL A 260 4.46 -11.93 11.23
C VAL A 260 5.45 -10.97 11.89
N THR A 261 5.82 -9.93 11.18
CA THR A 261 6.61 -8.82 11.72
C THR A 261 5.73 -7.57 11.79
N PRO A 262 5.24 -7.17 12.99
CA PRO A 262 4.27 -6.10 13.10
C PRO A 262 4.89 -4.70 13.03
N ALA A 263 4.12 -3.73 12.50
CA ALA A 263 4.46 -2.33 12.37
C ALA A 263 3.28 -1.41 12.70
N GLU A 264 3.52 -0.10 12.77
CA GLU A 264 2.49 0.89 13.04
C GLU A 264 1.78 1.32 11.74
N LEU A 265 0.44 1.45 11.80
CA LEU A 265 -0.37 2.07 10.76
C LEU A 265 -0.53 3.58 11.01
N PRO A 266 -0.62 4.41 9.96
CA PRO A 266 -1.03 5.80 10.09
C PRO A 266 -2.38 5.93 10.82
N GLU A 267 -2.43 6.75 11.86
CA GLU A 267 -3.61 6.87 12.70
C GLU A 267 -4.60 7.92 12.19
N ASP A 268 -4.17 8.71 11.24
CA ASP A 268 -4.91 9.81 10.66
C ASP A 268 -4.99 9.76 9.13
N MET A 269 -6.00 10.46 8.58
CA MET A 269 -6.30 10.47 7.15
C MET A 269 -5.16 11.07 6.31
N ASP A 270 -4.49 12.11 6.80
CA ASP A 270 -3.44 12.78 6.02
C ASP A 270 -2.20 11.90 5.91
N GLY A 271 -1.81 11.23 7.01
CA GLY A 271 -0.74 10.22 7.00
C GLY A 271 -1.07 9.06 6.07
N PHE A 272 -2.31 8.58 6.10
CA PHE A 272 -2.77 7.51 5.21
C PHE A 272 -2.77 7.94 3.74
N LYS A 273 -3.32 9.12 3.42
CA LYS A 273 -3.30 9.68 2.05
C LYS A 273 -1.88 9.86 1.53
N ALA A 274 -0.97 10.39 2.34
CA ALA A 274 0.44 10.59 1.97
C ALA A 274 1.14 9.26 1.68
N GLN A 275 0.89 8.23 2.50
CA GLN A 275 1.44 6.88 2.30
C GLN A 275 0.91 6.26 1.01
N GLN A 276 -0.41 6.28 0.79
CA GLN A 276 -1.05 5.71 -0.40
C GLN A 276 -0.65 6.46 -1.68
N HIS A 277 -0.55 7.78 -1.63
CA HIS A 277 -0.05 8.59 -2.73
C HIS A 277 1.37 8.18 -3.15
N ARG A 278 2.28 8.00 -2.18
CA ARG A 278 3.66 7.57 -2.42
C ARG A 278 3.71 6.18 -3.07
N TRP A 279 2.99 5.20 -2.52
CA TRP A 279 2.97 3.85 -3.05
C TRP A 279 2.36 3.78 -4.45
N THR A 280 1.24 4.46 -4.66
CA THR A 280 0.59 4.55 -5.97
C THR A 280 1.50 5.18 -7.02
N LYS A 281 2.12 6.33 -6.70
CA LYS A 281 3.03 7.03 -7.60
C LYS A 281 4.24 6.17 -7.95
N GLY A 282 4.88 5.56 -6.95
CA GLY A 282 6.03 4.68 -7.13
C GLY A 282 5.70 3.46 -8.01
N CYS A 283 4.57 2.81 -7.77
CA CYS A 283 4.12 1.69 -8.60
C CYS A 283 3.97 2.07 -10.09
N ILE A 284 3.41 3.27 -10.38
CA ILE A 284 3.29 3.75 -11.76
C ILE A 284 4.65 4.10 -12.37
N GLN A 285 5.60 4.62 -11.58
CA GLN A 285 6.97 4.86 -12.05
C GLN A 285 7.66 3.54 -12.42
N VAL A 286 7.55 2.51 -11.56
CA VAL A 286 8.07 1.17 -11.86
C VAL A 286 7.35 0.54 -13.07
N CYS A 287 6.04 0.74 -13.21
CA CYS A 287 5.29 0.30 -14.39
C CYS A 287 5.90 0.86 -15.67
N ARG A 288 6.14 2.18 -15.73
CA ARG A 288 6.76 2.83 -16.90
C ARG A 288 8.17 2.34 -17.18
N LYS A 289 8.95 2.11 -16.13
CA LYS A 289 10.36 1.65 -16.25
C LYS A 289 10.42 0.19 -16.69
N MET A 290 9.61 -0.69 -16.08
CA MET A 290 9.84 -2.13 -16.13
C MET A 290 8.90 -2.88 -17.08
N LEU A 291 7.68 -2.38 -17.38
CA LEU A 291 6.67 -3.17 -18.07
C LEU A 291 7.15 -3.70 -19.44
N THR A 292 7.78 -2.84 -20.24
CA THR A 292 8.34 -3.25 -21.54
C THR A 292 9.43 -4.29 -21.40
N THR A 293 10.32 -4.12 -20.41
CA THR A 293 11.41 -5.06 -20.11
C THR A 293 10.87 -6.43 -19.68
N ILE A 294 9.82 -6.44 -18.82
CA ILE A 294 9.14 -7.67 -18.38
C ILE A 294 8.55 -8.44 -19.59
N TRP A 295 7.91 -7.72 -20.53
CA TRP A 295 7.33 -8.37 -21.70
C TRP A 295 8.39 -8.93 -22.67
N LYS A 296 9.55 -8.30 -22.77
CA LYS A 296 10.71 -8.78 -23.56
C LYS A 296 11.48 -9.90 -22.87
N ALA A 297 11.40 -10.02 -21.54
CA ALA A 297 12.15 -11.03 -20.77
C ALA A 297 11.70 -12.45 -21.09
N LYS A 298 12.63 -13.42 -20.99
CA LYS A 298 12.37 -14.87 -21.16
C LYS A 298 11.84 -15.47 -19.86
N ILE A 299 10.65 -15.06 -19.43
CA ILE A 299 9.98 -15.53 -18.21
C ILE A 299 8.59 -16.11 -18.56
N PRO A 300 8.00 -16.94 -17.68
CA PRO A 300 6.70 -17.56 -17.93
C PRO A 300 5.59 -16.53 -18.16
N LEU A 301 4.66 -16.82 -19.08
CA LEU A 301 3.53 -15.91 -19.39
C LEU A 301 2.70 -15.56 -18.15
N LYS A 302 2.50 -16.53 -17.22
CA LYS A 302 1.79 -16.31 -15.96
C LYS A 302 2.45 -15.21 -15.11
N ALA A 303 3.78 -15.13 -15.12
CA ALA A 303 4.52 -14.09 -14.41
C ALA A 303 4.39 -12.72 -15.11
N LYS A 304 4.41 -12.69 -16.46
CA LYS A 304 4.19 -11.45 -17.24
C LYS A 304 2.80 -10.87 -17.01
N LEU A 305 1.76 -11.71 -17.08
CA LEU A 305 0.37 -11.29 -16.87
C LEU A 305 0.16 -10.77 -15.46
N GLU A 306 0.67 -11.49 -14.44
CA GLU A 306 0.57 -11.04 -13.05
C GLU A 306 1.32 -9.74 -12.81
N ALA A 307 2.56 -9.61 -13.32
CA ALA A 307 3.35 -8.38 -13.23
C ALA A 307 2.62 -7.20 -13.91
N THR A 308 2.00 -7.44 -15.07
CA THR A 308 1.23 -6.41 -15.76
C THR A 308 0.08 -5.93 -14.89
N THR A 309 -0.75 -6.85 -14.35
CA THR A 309 -1.87 -6.49 -13.50
C THR A 309 -1.42 -5.80 -12.22
N HIS A 310 -0.35 -6.31 -11.58
CA HIS A 310 0.21 -5.72 -10.37
C HIS A 310 0.70 -4.28 -10.58
N LEU A 311 1.45 -4.03 -11.67
CA LEU A 311 2.01 -2.70 -11.97
C LEU A 311 0.95 -1.72 -12.49
N THR A 312 -0.14 -2.21 -13.09
CA THR A 312 -1.20 -1.36 -13.65
C THR A 312 -2.41 -1.20 -12.73
N CYS A 313 -2.51 -1.96 -11.62
CA CYS A 313 -3.72 -1.97 -10.78
C CYS A 313 -4.11 -0.57 -10.26
N ASN A 314 -3.15 0.31 -10.04
CA ASN A 314 -3.40 1.67 -9.55
C ASN A 314 -4.10 2.56 -10.60
N TYR A 315 -4.08 2.23 -11.90
CA TYR A 315 -4.89 2.93 -12.90
C TYR A 315 -6.40 2.81 -12.62
N SER A 316 -6.82 1.80 -11.82
CA SER A 316 -8.21 1.67 -11.35
C SER A 316 -8.70 2.91 -10.59
N TYR A 317 -7.84 3.64 -9.88
CA TYR A 317 -8.23 4.88 -9.20
C TYR A 317 -8.57 5.99 -10.19
N LEU A 318 -7.78 6.11 -11.27
CA LEU A 318 -8.10 7.06 -12.34
C LEU A 318 -9.38 6.66 -13.08
N ALA A 319 -9.55 5.38 -13.36
CA ALA A 319 -10.77 4.83 -13.96
C ALA A 319 -12.00 5.09 -13.07
N LEU A 320 -11.87 4.95 -11.74
CA LEU A 320 -12.95 5.21 -10.79
C LEU A 320 -13.35 6.69 -10.74
N VAL A 321 -12.39 7.62 -10.74
CA VAL A 321 -12.66 9.07 -10.84
C VAL A 321 -13.33 9.39 -12.18
N LEU A 322 -12.83 8.82 -13.27
CA LEU A 322 -13.44 9.00 -14.59
C LEU A 322 -14.88 8.45 -14.63
N LEU A 323 -15.13 7.29 -14.02
CA LEU A 323 -16.48 6.74 -13.89
C LEU A 323 -17.42 7.69 -13.13
N CYS A 324 -16.94 8.30 -12.02
CA CYS A 324 -17.72 9.28 -11.27
C CYS A 324 -18.07 10.50 -12.14
N VAL A 325 -17.18 10.94 -13.03
CA VAL A 325 -17.47 12.06 -13.96
C VAL A 325 -18.43 11.61 -15.06
N LEU A 326 -18.23 10.42 -15.64
CA LEU A 326 -19.05 9.93 -16.75
C LEU A 326 -20.49 9.62 -16.34
N ILE A 327 -20.74 9.29 -15.07
CA ILE A 327 -22.09 9.02 -14.60
C ILE A 327 -22.90 10.30 -14.37
N MET A 328 -22.26 11.46 -14.19
CA MET A 328 -22.94 12.74 -13.91
C MET A 328 -23.98 13.12 -15.01
N PRO A 329 -23.64 13.17 -16.30
CA PRO A 329 -24.61 13.50 -17.35
C PRO A 329 -25.73 12.47 -17.49
N VAL A 330 -25.46 11.20 -17.19
CA VAL A 330 -26.50 10.15 -17.20
C VAL A 330 -27.50 10.40 -16.07
N CYS A 331 -27.04 10.69 -14.84
CA CYS A 331 -27.91 10.95 -13.71
C CYS A 331 -28.69 12.27 -13.82
N THR A 332 -28.17 13.26 -14.54
CA THR A 332 -28.83 14.56 -14.76
C THR A 332 -29.73 14.58 -15.98
N GLY A 333 -29.85 13.47 -16.73
CA GLY A 333 -30.66 13.37 -17.94
C GLY A 333 -30.10 14.14 -19.15
N MET A 334 -28.85 14.61 -19.08
CA MET A 334 -28.18 15.25 -20.22
C MET A 334 -27.80 14.27 -21.32
N VAL A 335 -27.56 13.03 -20.96
CA VAL A 335 -27.32 11.91 -21.88
C VAL A 335 -28.52 10.98 -21.73
N GLN A 336 -29.36 10.92 -22.74
CA GLN A 336 -30.54 10.04 -22.77
C GLN A 336 -30.45 9.10 -23.95
N PRO A 337 -30.78 7.81 -23.77
CA PRO A 337 -31.07 6.93 -24.87
C PRO A 337 -32.34 7.42 -25.61
N SER A 338 -32.40 7.33 -26.92
CA SER A 338 -33.58 7.72 -27.66
C SER A 338 -34.76 6.77 -27.41
N GLU A 339 -36.01 7.25 -27.51
CA GLU A 339 -37.26 6.47 -27.28
C GLU A 339 -37.34 5.19 -28.10
N GLU A 340 -36.74 5.15 -29.30
CA GLU A 340 -36.64 3.93 -30.13
C GLU A 340 -35.84 2.80 -29.46
N TRP A 341 -35.23 3.05 -28.31
CA TRP A 341 -34.24 2.21 -27.62
C TRP A 341 -34.70 1.72 -26.25
N ALA A 342 -35.98 1.74 -25.91
CA ALA A 342 -36.48 1.28 -24.60
C ALA A 342 -35.92 -0.12 -24.21
N TRP A 343 -35.82 -1.05 -25.18
CA TRP A 343 -35.15 -2.34 -24.99
C TRP A 343 -33.63 -2.21 -24.79
N THR A 344 -33.02 -1.17 -25.32
CA THR A 344 -31.60 -0.89 -25.21
C THR A 344 -31.28 -0.28 -23.87
N GLU A 345 -32.14 0.60 -23.33
CA GLU A 345 -32.03 1.14 -21.98
C GLU A 345 -31.97 0.01 -20.94
N LEU A 346 -32.93 -0.90 -20.98
CA LEU A 346 -32.96 -2.04 -20.07
C LEU A 346 -31.68 -2.89 -20.17
N ARG A 347 -31.21 -3.18 -21.40
CA ARG A 347 -29.95 -3.93 -21.59
C ARG A 347 -28.74 -3.19 -21.06
N MET A 348 -28.67 -1.86 -21.24
CA MET A 348 -27.60 -1.03 -20.74
C MET A 348 -27.59 -0.96 -19.21
N ILE A 349 -28.77 -0.83 -18.59
CA ILE A 349 -28.93 -0.89 -17.14
C ILE A 349 -28.49 -2.26 -16.63
N VAL A 350 -28.97 -3.33 -17.22
CA VAL A 350 -28.59 -4.71 -16.81
C VAL A 350 -27.09 -4.92 -16.98
N LEU A 351 -26.47 -4.48 -18.07
CA LEU A 351 -25.04 -4.60 -18.28
C LEU A 351 -24.24 -3.78 -17.24
N THR A 352 -24.64 -2.53 -16.99
CA THR A 352 -24.03 -1.66 -15.98
C THR A 352 -24.09 -2.31 -14.60
N LEU A 353 -25.28 -2.74 -14.17
CA LEU A 353 -25.48 -3.39 -12.89
C LEU A 353 -24.64 -4.69 -12.80
N THR A 354 -24.64 -5.50 -13.85
CA THR A 354 -23.86 -6.74 -13.88
C THR A 354 -22.37 -6.47 -13.71
N LEU A 355 -21.80 -5.53 -14.46
CA LEU A 355 -20.38 -5.18 -14.36
C LEU A 355 -20.04 -4.56 -13.00
N PHE A 356 -20.89 -3.66 -12.50
CA PHE A 356 -20.70 -3.01 -11.22
C PHE A 356 -20.77 -4.00 -10.04
N PHE A 357 -21.83 -4.83 -10.01
CA PHE A 357 -21.97 -5.85 -8.96
C PHE A 357 -20.87 -6.90 -9.06
N PHE A 358 -20.49 -7.32 -10.26
CA PHE A 358 -19.38 -8.24 -10.44
C PHE A 358 -18.09 -7.66 -9.85
N ALA A 359 -17.71 -6.43 -10.22
CA ALA A 359 -16.53 -5.77 -9.69
C ALA A 359 -16.59 -5.63 -8.15
N THR A 360 -17.72 -5.19 -7.61
CA THR A 360 -17.90 -4.98 -6.18
C THR A 360 -17.87 -6.30 -5.40
N LEU A 361 -18.63 -7.32 -5.84
CA LEU A 361 -18.70 -8.62 -5.17
C LEU A 361 -17.35 -9.35 -5.17
N THR A 362 -16.59 -9.25 -6.26
CA THR A 362 -15.25 -9.86 -6.31
C THR A 362 -14.28 -9.20 -5.35
N VAL A 363 -14.34 -7.88 -5.18
CA VAL A 363 -13.56 -7.14 -4.17
C VAL A 363 -14.00 -7.51 -2.76
N CYS A 364 -15.31 -7.60 -2.49
CA CYS A 364 -15.83 -8.08 -1.20
C CYS A 364 -15.33 -9.50 -0.89
N GLY A 365 -15.47 -10.43 -1.82
CA GLY A 365 -15.02 -11.81 -1.69
C GLY A 365 -13.51 -11.91 -1.42
N PHE A 366 -12.72 -11.05 -2.06
CA PHE A 366 -11.28 -10.98 -1.84
C PHE A 366 -10.93 -10.58 -0.39
N TYR A 367 -11.55 -9.52 0.16
CA TYR A 367 -11.29 -9.09 1.54
C TYR A 367 -11.86 -10.05 2.58
N ILE A 368 -13.01 -10.68 2.31
CA ILE A 368 -13.54 -11.76 3.14
C ILE A 368 -12.53 -12.92 3.20
N ALA A 369 -12.00 -13.34 2.06
CA ALA A 369 -10.99 -14.40 2.02
C ALA A 369 -9.72 -14.01 2.78
N ALA A 370 -9.25 -12.77 2.67
CA ALA A 370 -8.10 -12.27 3.42
C ALA A 370 -8.33 -12.30 4.94
N GLU A 371 -9.50 -11.85 5.42
CA GLU A 371 -9.85 -11.93 6.84
C GLU A 371 -10.00 -13.37 7.33
N MET A 372 -10.51 -14.29 6.50
CA MET A 372 -10.53 -15.72 6.83
C MET A 372 -9.13 -16.30 7.04
N ILE A 373 -8.14 -15.82 6.29
CA ILE A 373 -6.74 -16.23 6.44
C ILE A 373 -6.15 -15.66 7.74
N VAL A 374 -6.33 -14.36 7.99
CA VAL A 374 -5.67 -13.64 9.10
C VAL A 374 -6.40 -13.87 10.43
N LYS A 375 -7.73 -13.92 10.40
CA LYS A 375 -8.59 -14.04 11.61
C LYS A 375 -9.62 -15.17 11.46
N PRO A 376 -9.23 -16.45 11.36
CA PRO A 376 -10.12 -17.56 11.05
C PRO A 376 -11.28 -17.74 12.05
N ARG A 377 -11.11 -17.30 13.30
CA ARG A 377 -12.17 -17.39 14.34
C ARG A 377 -13.12 -16.20 14.36
N ARG A 378 -12.79 -15.07 13.72
CA ARG A 378 -13.52 -13.79 13.80
C ARG A 378 -13.73 -13.13 12.43
N TRP A 379 -13.51 -13.84 11.31
CA TRP A 379 -13.63 -13.32 9.95
C TRP A 379 -15.01 -12.71 9.66
N TRP A 380 -16.08 -13.22 10.26
CA TRP A 380 -17.43 -12.71 10.08
C TRP A 380 -17.60 -11.23 10.44
N ARG A 381 -16.67 -10.67 11.23
CA ARG A 381 -16.66 -9.24 11.55
C ARG A 381 -16.44 -8.34 10.33
N ILE A 382 -15.94 -8.87 9.20
CA ILE A 382 -15.81 -8.13 7.97
C ILE A 382 -17.16 -7.61 7.46
N PHE A 383 -18.27 -8.31 7.72
CA PHE A 383 -19.58 -7.93 7.19
C PHE A 383 -20.05 -6.54 7.62
N TYR A 384 -19.71 -6.07 8.82
CA TYR A 384 -20.01 -4.70 9.25
C TYR A 384 -18.91 -3.70 8.85
N LEU A 385 -17.74 -4.17 8.41
CA LEU A 385 -16.62 -3.33 7.96
C LEU A 385 -16.57 -3.19 6.44
N ILE A 386 -17.26 -4.06 5.68
CA ILE A 386 -17.14 -4.11 4.22
C ILE A 386 -17.63 -2.81 3.57
N LEU A 387 -18.76 -2.25 4.02
CA LEU A 387 -19.28 -0.99 3.50
C LEU A 387 -18.35 0.19 3.81
N PRO A 388 -17.90 0.42 5.06
CA PRO A 388 -16.88 1.43 5.34
C PRO A 388 -15.57 1.21 4.57
N LEU A 389 -15.17 -0.04 4.34
CA LEU A 389 -13.97 -0.39 3.58
C LEU A 389 -14.09 0.06 2.12
N LEU A 390 -15.21 -0.28 1.47
CA LEU A 390 -15.48 0.12 0.09
C LEU A 390 -15.62 1.64 -0.04
N ALA A 391 -16.31 2.29 0.91
CA ALA A 391 -16.44 3.73 0.95
C ALA A 391 -15.07 4.42 1.06
N LEU A 392 -14.20 3.94 1.96
CA LEU A 392 -12.83 4.46 2.09
C LEU A 392 -12.04 4.25 0.80
N GLY A 393 -12.17 3.09 0.13
CA GLY A 393 -11.53 2.80 -1.15
C GLY A 393 -11.94 3.80 -2.24
N VAL A 394 -13.24 4.10 -2.35
CA VAL A 394 -13.75 5.11 -3.29
C VAL A 394 -13.30 6.53 -2.89
N GLY A 395 -13.37 6.87 -1.62
CA GLY A 395 -12.93 8.19 -1.12
C GLY A 395 -11.46 8.49 -1.39
N MET A 396 -10.60 7.47 -1.40
CA MET A 396 -9.19 7.60 -1.74
C MET A 396 -8.92 7.80 -3.23
N ALA A 397 -9.93 7.65 -4.10
CA ALA A 397 -9.73 7.64 -5.56
C ALA A 397 -9.13 8.93 -6.08
N VAL A 398 -9.58 10.11 -5.62
CA VAL A 398 -9.06 11.42 -6.09
C VAL A 398 -7.58 11.59 -5.70
N ASN A 399 -7.23 11.27 -4.44
CA ASN A 399 -5.84 11.34 -3.96
C ASN A 399 -4.92 10.43 -4.78
N ASN A 400 -5.36 9.20 -5.04
CA ASN A 400 -4.55 8.21 -5.74
C ASN A 400 -4.56 8.41 -7.26
N ALA A 401 -5.65 8.91 -7.87
CA ALA A 401 -5.66 9.32 -9.28
C ALA A 401 -4.65 10.44 -9.55
N LYS A 402 -4.55 11.43 -8.63
CA LYS A 402 -3.48 12.45 -8.69
C LYS A 402 -2.10 11.80 -8.67
N ALA A 403 -1.87 10.83 -7.80
CA ALA A 403 -0.60 10.09 -7.72
C ALA A 403 -0.29 9.31 -9.00
N VAL A 404 -1.31 8.69 -9.63
CA VAL A 404 -1.19 8.03 -10.93
C VAL A 404 -0.72 9.02 -12.00
N LEU A 405 -1.39 10.18 -12.11
CA LEU A 405 -1.02 11.21 -13.09
C LEU A 405 0.40 11.73 -12.85
N GLU A 406 0.77 12.01 -11.60
CA GLU A 406 2.13 12.44 -11.26
C GLU A 406 3.19 11.36 -11.58
N GLY A 407 2.90 10.09 -11.33
CA GLY A 407 3.78 8.97 -11.70
C GLY A 407 3.90 8.78 -13.22
N ALA A 408 2.78 8.94 -13.93
CA ALA A 408 2.72 8.80 -15.39
C ALA A 408 3.45 9.94 -16.11
N PHE A 409 3.39 11.18 -15.62
CA PHE A 409 4.02 12.35 -16.25
C PHE A 409 5.39 12.72 -15.66
N GLY A 410 5.96 11.88 -14.81
CA GLY A 410 7.36 12.00 -14.38
C GLY A 410 7.65 13.19 -13.44
N LYS A 411 6.66 13.71 -12.71
CA LYS A 411 6.93 14.77 -11.72
C LYS A 411 7.81 14.24 -10.59
N SER A 412 8.97 14.90 -10.39
CA SER A 412 9.81 14.67 -9.21
C SER A 412 9.04 15.03 -7.94
N CYS A 413 9.28 14.31 -6.87
CA CYS A 413 8.67 14.58 -5.56
C CYS A 413 9.74 14.38 -4.48
N GLU A 414 9.77 15.29 -3.52
CA GLU A 414 10.46 15.03 -2.27
C GLU A 414 9.84 13.82 -1.56
N PHE A 415 10.66 12.96 -1.03
CA PHE A 415 10.20 11.86 -0.18
C PHE A 415 9.61 12.43 1.13
N VAL A 416 8.28 12.42 1.23
CA VAL A 416 7.57 12.84 2.45
C VAL A 416 7.34 11.61 3.32
N ARG A 417 8.01 11.60 4.47
CA ARG A 417 7.91 10.50 5.44
C ARG A 417 6.56 10.49 6.16
N THR A 418 6.01 9.29 6.44
CA THR A 418 4.86 9.11 7.33
C THR A 418 5.33 9.22 8.79
N PRO A 419 4.72 10.06 9.66
CA PRO A 419 5.08 10.17 11.07
C PRO A 419 4.86 8.84 11.81
N LYS A 420 5.82 8.47 12.69
CA LYS A 420 5.75 7.31 13.55
C LYS A 420 5.87 7.77 15.00
N PHE A 421 5.08 7.19 15.90
CA PHE A 421 4.91 7.75 17.25
C PHE A 421 5.52 6.91 18.36
N GLY A 422 5.76 5.61 18.12
CA GLY A 422 6.29 4.69 19.12
C GLY A 422 5.34 4.46 20.30
N GLU A 423 5.71 3.54 21.18
CA GLU A 423 4.95 3.20 22.39
C GLU A 423 5.21 4.13 23.58
N SER A 424 6.11 5.10 23.47
CA SER A 424 6.49 5.95 24.60
C SER A 424 5.38 6.92 24.99
N LYS A 425 5.17 7.13 26.31
CA LYS A 425 4.23 8.15 26.83
C LYS A 425 4.56 9.56 26.34
N GLU A 426 5.83 9.84 26.04
CA GLU A 426 6.28 11.10 25.45
C GLU A 426 5.96 11.18 23.96
N GLY A 427 6.03 10.07 23.23
CA GLY A 427 5.53 9.96 21.86
C GLY A 427 4.04 10.28 21.78
N GLN A 428 3.23 9.78 22.71
CA GLN A 428 1.78 10.05 22.76
C GLN A 428 1.47 11.51 23.11
N LYS A 429 2.19 12.15 24.05
CA LYS A 429 2.03 13.59 24.35
C LYS A 429 2.54 14.50 23.23
N SER A 430 3.48 14.04 22.43
CA SER A 430 3.98 14.79 21.27
C SER A 430 3.03 14.74 20.06
N ILE A 431 2.04 13.83 20.06
CA ILE A 431 1.00 13.80 19.04
C ILE A 431 0.25 15.16 18.97
N GLU A 432 -0.12 15.72 20.13
CA GLU A 432 -0.77 17.02 20.20
C GLU A 432 0.15 18.17 19.74
N LYS A 433 1.46 18.10 19.99
CA LYS A 433 2.42 19.11 19.54
C LYS A 433 2.88 18.92 18.08
N ARG A 434 2.86 17.69 17.54
CA ARG A 434 3.40 17.34 16.21
C ARG A 434 2.40 17.37 15.07
N SER A 435 1.11 17.30 15.33
CA SER A 435 0.12 17.67 14.31
C SER A 435 0.41 19.06 13.72
N GLN A 436 1.21 19.85 14.42
CA GLN A 436 1.67 21.19 13.99
C GLN A 436 2.95 21.20 13.12
N GLY A 437 3.75 20.14 13.09
CA GLY A 437 5.03 20.06 12.34
C GLY A 437 5.01 19.26 11.05
N TYR A 438 4.04 18.36 10.89
CA TYR A 438 3.86 17.65 9.63
C TYR A 438 3.40 18.67 8.59
N LYS A 439 4.15 18.79 7.49
CA LYS A 439 3.69 19.61 6.34
C LYS A 439 2.39 18.96 5.83
N ALA A 440 1.28 19.34 6.43
CA ALA A 440 -0.06 18.99 5.97
C ALA A 440 -0.11 19.14 4.45
N ILE A 441 -0.91 18.30 3.79
CA ILE A 441 -1.16 18.36 2.36
C ILE A 441 -1.22 19.84 1.95
N LYS A 442 -0.19 20.34 1.27
CA LYS A 442 -0.06 21.76 0.91
C LYS A 442 -1.17 22.24 -0.03
N SER A 443 -1.97 21.32 -0.58
CA SER A 443 -2.99 21.61 -1.58
C SER A 443 -4.38 21.33 -1.03
N ILE A 444 -5.18 22.36 -0.91
CA ILE A 444 -6.62 22.28 -0.59
C ILE A 444 -7.44 21.65 -1.74
N LEU A 445 -6.85 21.55 -2.94
CA LEU A 445 -7.55 21.10 -4.14
C LEU A 445 -8.14 19.70 -4.00
N VAL A 446 -7.36 18.72 -3.47
CA VAL A 446 -7.83 17.35 -3.33
C VAL A 446 -9.03 17.25 -2.37
N PRO A 447 -8.97 17.76 -1.13
CA PRO A 447 -10.15 17.78 -0.25
C PRO A 447 -11.37 18.48 -0.84
N VAL A 448 -11.18 19.60 -1.56
CA VAL A 448 -12.28 20.31 -2.21
C VAL A 448 -12.91 19.47 -3.31
N LEU A 449 -12.13 18.84 -4.18
CA LEU A 449 -12.65 17.93 -5.21
C LEU A 449 -13.40 16.74 -4.60
N GLU A 450 -12.86 16.14 -3.54
CA GLU A 450 -13.55 15.06 -2.81
C GLU A 450 -14.91 15.54 -2.27
N LEU A 451 -14.98 16.73 -1.66
CA LEU A 451 -16.23 17.29 -1.17
C LEU A 451 -17.21 17.67 -2.30
N CYS A 452 -16.72 18.12 -3.45
CA CYS A 452 -17.55 18.36 -4.64
C CYS A 452 -18.18 17.05 -5.15
N PHE A 453 -17.39 15.97 -5.27
CA PHE A 453 -17.94 14.66 -5.62
C PHE A 453 -18.93 14.15 -4.56
N GLY A 454 -18.58 14.25 -3.27
CA GLY A 454 -19.48 13.89 -2.17
C GLY A 454 -20.80 14.67 -2.23
N GLY A 455 -20.76 15.99 -2.44
CA GLY A 455 -21.94 16.84 -2.59
C GLY A 455 -22.80 16.47 -3.80
N PHE A 456 -22.17 16.15 -4.93
CA PHE A 456 -22.88 15.67 -6.12
C PHE A 456 -23.64 14.36 -5.84
N PHE A 457 -22.99 13.36 -5.28
CA PHE A 457 -23.65 12.09 -4.96
C PHE A 457 -24.71 12.24 -3.88
N LEU A 458 -24.53 13.13 -2.90
CA LEU A 458 -25.57 13.48 -1.94
C LEU A 458 -26.80 14.09 -2.62
N ALA A 459 -26.59 14.98 -3.56
CA ALA A 459 -27.71 15.59 -4.32
C ALA A 459 -28.50 14.53 -5.09
N ILE A 460 -27.83 13.57 -5.72
CA ILE A 460 -28.46 12.42 -6.38
C ILE A 460 -29.27 11.61 -5.37
N GLU A 461 -28.70 11.25 -4.22
CA GLU A 461 -29.40 10.48 -3.17
C GLU A 461 -30.65 11.19 -2.68
N ILE A 462 -30.58 12.52 -2.43
CA ILE A 462 -31.74 13.32 -2.03
C ILE A 462 -32.80 13.31 -3.11
N THR A 463 -32.42 13.47 -4.38
CA THR A 463 -33.36 13.47 -5.50
C THR A 463 -34.10 12.13 -5.60
N PHE A 464 -33.37 11.00 -5.53
CA PHE A 464 -33.99 9.68 -5.53
C PHE A 464 -34.91 9.46 -4.31
N LEU A 465 -34.49 9.92 -3.12
CA LEU A 465 -35.33 9.81 -1.92
C LEU A 465 -36.62 10.61 -2.08
N MET A 466 -36.56 11.82 -2.61
CA MET A 466 -37.76 12.65 -2.87
C MET A 466 -38.68 11.99 -3.90
N CYS A 467 -38.15 11.41 -4.96
CA CYS A 467 -38.92 10.67 -5.95
C CYS A 467 -39.59 9.44 -5.31
N ALA A 468 -38.89 8.70 -4.47
CA ALA A 468 -39.42 7.51 -3.78
C ALA A 468 -40.56 7.87 -2.80
N LEU A 469 -40.43 8.98 -2.06
CA LEU A 469 -41.46 9.47 -1.12
C LEU A 469 -42.73 9.97 -1.83
N ASN A 470 -42.62 10.44 -3.08
CA ASN A 470 -43.77 10.89 -3.87
C ASN A 470 -44.50 9.75 -4.61
N PHE A 471 -44.24 8.47 -4.27
CA PHE A 471 -44.85 7.28 -4.87
C PHE A 471 -44.73 7.15 -6.40
N ASN A 472 -43.86 7.92 -7.04
CA ASN A 472 -43.60 7.86 -8.49
C ASN A 472 -42.39 7.00 -8.85
N ALA A 473 -41.83 6.26 -7.87
CA ALA A 473 -40.65 5.46 -8.12
C ALA A 473 -41.02 4.00 -8.35
N ASP A 474 -40.74 3.50 -9.54
CA ASP A 474 -40.61 2.09 -9.81
C ASP A 474 -39.59 1.45 -8.87
N SER A 475 -39.80 0.20 -8.48
CA SER A 475 -38.95 -0.57 -7.55
C SER A 475 -37.44 -0.57 -7.93
N PHE A 476 -37.10 -0.23 -9.14
CA PHE A 476 -35.76 -0.03 -9.69
C PHE A 476 -35.02 1.18 -9.10
N GLY A 477 -35.75 2.28 -8.79
CA GLY A 477 -35.14 3.49 -8.21
C GLY A 477 -34.49 3.24 -6.85
N ALA A 478 -35.06 2.34 -6.04
CA ALA A 478 -34.53 2.00 -4.72
C ALA A 478 -33.15 1.29 -4.78
N LEU A 479 -32.89 0.51 -5.85
CA LEU A 479 -31.61 -0.19 -6.00
C LEU A 479 -30.46 0.77 -6.33
N TRP A 480 -30.74 1.85 -7.07
CA TRP A 480 -29.75 2.87 -7.41
C TRP A 480 -29.29 3.66 -6.20
N GLN A 481 -30.13 3.86 -5.18
CA GLN A 481 -29.79 4.59 -3.96
C GLN A 481 -28.56 3.98 -3.26
N PHE A 482 -28.49 2.65 -3.17
CA PHE A 482 -27.34 1.99 -2.52
C PHE A 482 -26.03 2.15 -3.28
N ILE A 483 -26.06 2.34 -4.60
CA ILE A 483 -24.87 2.48 -5.44
C ILE A 483 -24.19 3.83 -5.19
N PHE A 484 -24.96 4.90 -5.03
CA PHE A 484 -24.42 6.25 -4.85
C PHE A 484 -24.10 6.60 -3.39
N LEU A 485 -24.65 5.85 -2.42
CA LEU A 485 -24.34 6.03 -1.00
C LEU A 485 -22.85 5.79 -0.70
N LEU A 486 -22.23 4.80 -1.33
CA LEU A 486 -20.80 4.51 -1.13
C LEU A 486 -19.88 5.65 -1.57
N PRO A 487 -20.01 6.21 -2.81
CA PRO A 487 -19.23 7.38 -3.22
C PRO A 487 -19.49 8.60 -2.32
N PHE A 488 -20.75 8.88 -1.97
CA PHE A 488 -21.07 9.96 -1.05
C PHE A 488 -20.30 9.82 0.27
N LEU A 489 -20.47 8.71 0.96
CA LEU A 489 -19.84 8.48 2.26
C LEU A 489 -18.31 8.51 2.16
N GLY A 490 -17.75 7.92 1.13
CA GLY A 490 -16.31 7.83 0.92
C GLY A 490 -15.68 9.20 0.69
N PHE A 491 -16.15 9.95 -0.31
CA PHE A 491 -15.62 11.26 -0.64
C PHE A 491 -15.86 12.30 0.46
N PHE A 492 -17.04 12.25 1.09
CA PHE A 492 -17.36 13.17 2.19
C PHE A 492 -16.46 12.89 3.41
N TYR A 493 -16.26 11.64 3.79
CA TYR A 493 -15.39 11.26 4.91
C TYR A 493 -13.92 11.66 4.66
N THR A 494 -13.37 11.36 3.48
CA THR A 494 -11.97 11.67 3.17
C THR A 494 -11.73 13.16 2.99
N GLY A 495 -12.67 13.87 2.35
CA GLY A 495 -12.59 15.32 2.13
C GLY A 495 -12.74 16.10 3.43
N LEU A 496 -13.76 15.78 4.24
CA LEU A 496 -14.01 16.47 5.51
C LEU A 496 -12.88 16.24 6.51
N SER A 497 -12.39 15.01 6.64
CA SER A 497 -11.29 14.67 7.55
C SER A 497 -10.03 15.48 7.24
N SER A 498 -9.68 15.64 5.95
CA SER A 498 -8.53 16.45 5.55
C SER A 498 -8.77 17.96 5.71
N LEU A 499 -9.98 18.44 5.40
CA LEU A 499 -10.32 19.86 5.54
C LEU A 499 -10.30 20.32 7.01
N CYS A 500 -10.87 19.52 7.92
CA CYS A 500 -10.84 19.82 9.36
C CYS A 500 -9.41 20.02 9.86
N ARG A 501 -8.48 19.16 9.46
CA ARG A 501 -7.07 19.30 9.84
C ARG A 501 -6.38 20.52 9.25
N ILE A 502 -6.68 20.87 8.00
CA ILE A 502 -6.14 22.10 7.39
C ILE A 502 -6.59 23.31 8.21
N VAL A 503 -7.87 23.36 8.62
CA VAL A 503 -8.43 24.44 9.45
C VAL A 503 -7.81 24.48 10.84
N GLU A 504 -7.64 23.33 11.51
CA GLU A 504 -6.94 23.23 12.79
C GLU A 504 -5.49 23.73 12.69
N GLY A 505 -4.78 23.33 11.64
CA GLY A 505 -3.42 23.79 11.37
C GLY A 505 -3.32 25.30 11.13
N MET A 506 -4.32 25.92 10.48
CA MET A 506 -4.38 27.38 10.30
C MET A 506 -4.65 28.10 11.63
N ARG A 507 -5.60 27.63 12.43
CA ARG A 507 -5.92 28.19 13.76
C ARG A 507 -4.72 28.16 14.70
N SER A 508 -3.98 27.06 14.74
CA SER A 508 -2.79 26.92 15.59
C SER A 508 -1.64 27.85 15.18
N ARG A 509 -1.50 28.15 13.89
CA ARG A 509 -0.52 29.13 13.40
C ARG A 509 -0.91 30.58 13.74
N SER A 510 -2.20 30.91 13.67
CA SER A 510 -2.70 32.22 14.06
C SER A 510 -2.53 32.48 15.57
N ALA A 511 -2.81 31.47 16.40
CA ALA A 511 -2.61 31.53 17.85
C ALA A 511 -1.14 31.66 18.28
N LYS A 512 -0.17 31.25 17.45
CA LYS A 512 1.27 31.43 17.71
C LYS A 512 1.81 32.79 17.24
N LYS A 513 1.07 33.51 16.40
CA LYS A 513 1.46 34.83 15.90
C LYS A 513 0.79 35.98 16.72
N ALA A 514 -0.25 35.68 17.48
CA ALA A 514 -0.85 36.54 18.48
C ALA A 514 -0.17 36.31 19.86
#